data_86fd9e1b2aa45a564511edb1e0b62031
#
_entry.id   86fd9e1b2aa45a564511edb1e0b62031
#
_cell.length_a   1.000
_cell.length_b   1.000
_cell.length_c   1.000
_cell.angle_alpha   90.00
_cell.angle_beta   90.00
_cell.angle_gamma   90.00
#
_symmetry.space_group_name_H-M   'P 1'
#
loop_
_entity.id
_entity.type
_entity.pdbx_description
1 polymer ?
#
loop_
_entity_poly.entity_id
_entity_poly.type
_entity_poly.pdbx_seq_one_letter_code
_entity_poly.pdbx_strand_id
1 'polypeptide(L)'
;YSAGFGNYFQKEMERLGGKASVLEFQKGETDFSTIMASVKSEGYDGIFAPVSIETAAMIISQARDAGITCPIMAGDTWDDISIAQRTGDKATDIFFSAFFDADDTSNEAGKAFVDGFKAWVAADKTRIENNGGTADAISSVTPCGYDAYMAAVYAIEAANSTVGSDIQAA
;
A
#
# COMPACT_ATOMS: atom_id res chain seq x y z
N TYR A 1 13.79 1.61 0.75
CA TYR A 1 12.59 1.30 -0.04
C TYR A 1 12.30 2.41 -1.05
N SER A 2 11.94 3.62 -0.63
CA SER A 2 11.48 4.69 -1.51
C SER A 2 12.48 5.09 -2.60
N ALA A 3 13.75 5.37 -2.24
CA ALA A 3 14.77 5.75 -3.21
C ALA A 3 15.05 4.63 -4.24
N GLY A 4 15.15 3.38 -3.79
CA GLY A 4 15.33 2.25 -4.69
C GLY A 4 14.18 2.10 -5.66
N PHE A 5 12.94 2.20 -5.17
CA PHE A 5 11.75 2.06 -5.97
C PHE A 5 11.58 3.22 -6.98
N GLY A 6 11.86 4.47 -6.55
CA GLY A 6 11.87 5.63 -7.44
C GLY A 6 12.89 5.50 -8.57
N ASN A 7 14.11 5.04 -8.27
CA ASN A 7 15.15 4.82 -9.27
C ASN A 7 14.80 3.69 -10.27
N TYR A 8 14.16 2.61 -9.80
CA TYR A 8 13.68 1.57 -10.70
C TYR A 8 12.55 2.07 -11.61
N PHE A 9 11.62 2.85 -11.06
CA PHE A 9 10.55 3.47 -11.83
C PHE A 9 11.12 4.40 -12.92
N GLN A 10 12.06 5.29 -12.57
CA GLN A 10 12.72 6.17 -13.54
C GLN A 10 13.37 5.38 -14.67
N LYS A 11 14.19 4.38 -14.33
CA LYS A 11 14.88 3.54 -15.30
C LYS A 11 13.91 2.82 -16.25
N GLU A 12 12.80 2.35 -15.72
CA GLU A 12 11.80 1.63 -16.54
C GLU A 12 11.01 2.60 -17.44
N MET A 13 10.68 3.79 -16.93
CA MET A 13 10.07 4.84 -17.75
C MET A 13 10.97 5.24 -18.93
N GLU A 14 12.27 5.42 -18.69
CA GLU A 14 13.25 5.73 -19.75
C GLU A 14 13.35 4.58 -20.76
N ARG A 15 13.35 3.32 -20.31
CA ARG A 15 13.35 2.13 -21.19
C ARG A 15 12.12 2.08 -22.10
N LEU A 16 10.97 2.57 -21.60
CA LEU A 16 9.71 2.64 -22.36
C LEU A 16 9.59 3.90 -23.22
N GLY A 17 10.63 4.75 -23.26
CA GLY A 17 10.67 5.98 -24.05
C GLY A 17 10.02 7.19 -23.36
N GLY A 18 9.63 7.06 -22.10
CA GLY A 18 9.16 8.14 -21.25
C GLY A 18 10.30 8.93 -20.63
N LYS A 19 9.94 9.92 -19.80
CA LYS A 19 10.89 10.70 -18.99
C LYS A 19 10.41 10.70 -17.55
N ALA A 20 11.33 10.59 -16.62
CA ALA A 20 11.03 10.72 -15.19
C ALA A 20 12.16 11.49 -14.48
N SER A 21 11.80 12.35 -13.55
CA SER A 21 12.73 13.06 -12.66
C SER A 21 12.51 12.58 -11.23
N VAL A 22 13.59 12.29 -10.53
CA VAL A 22 13.52 11.90 -9.13
C VAL A 22 13.70 13.15 -8.26
N LEU A 23 12.71 13.44 -7.43
CA LEU A 23 12.74 14.54 -6.46
C LEU A 23 12.88 13.93 -5.06
N GLU A 24 13.96 14.26 -4.36
CA GLU A 24 14.26 13.71 -3.04
C GLU A 24 13.89 14.70 -1.93
N PHE A 25 13.54 14.17 -0.77
CA PHE A 25 13.26 14.94 0.43
C PHE A 25 13.76 14.21 1.68
N GLN A 26 13.90 14.95 2.78
CA GLN A 26 14.38 14.39 4.04
C GLN A 26 13.29 13.59 4.75
N LYS A 27 13.70 12.52 5.46
CA LYS A 27 12.76 11.78 6.31
C LYS A 27 12.19 12.69 7.40
N GLY A 28 10.87 12.72 7.50
CA GLY A 28 10.15 13.58 8.44
C GLY A 28 9.76 14.94 7.85
N GLU A 29 10.02 15.17 6.56
CA GLU A 29 9.51 16.34 5.86
C GLU A 29 7.98 16.34 5.85
N THR A 30 7.39 17.51 6.07
CA THR A 30 5.94 17.70 6.10
C THR A 30 5.46 18.79 5.16
N ASP A 31 6.37 19.62 4.64
CA ASP A 31 6.08 20.67 3.67
C ASP A 31 6.67 20.34 2.30
N PHE A 32 5.82 19.93 1.40
CA PHE A 32 6.15 19.60 0.02
C PHE A 32 5.86 20.73 -0.97
N SER A 33 5.55 21.95 -0.50
CA SER A 33 5.12 23.07 -1.34
C SER A 33 6.12 23.41 -2.45
N THR A 34 7.41 23.39 -2.15
CA THR A 34 8.48 23.63 -3.14
C THR A 34 8.51 22.53 -4.21
N ILE A 35 8.38 21.27 -3.82
CA ILE A 35 8.31 20.12 -4.74
C ILE A 35 7.05 20.24 -5.60
N MET A 36 5.89 20.55 -5.02
CA MET A 36 4.64 20.70 -5.76
C MET A 36 4.69 21.89 -6.74
N ALA A 37 5.35 22.98 -6.37
CA ALA A 37 5.56 24.10 -7.28
C ALA A 37 6.43 23.69 -8.50
N SER A 38 7.47 22.92 -8.31
CA SER A 38 8.30 22.36 -9.40
C SER A 38 7.47 21.42 -10.28
N VAL A 39 6.79 20.43 -9.67
CA VAL A 39 5.92 19.48 -10.38
C VAL A 39 4.90 20.21 -11.26
N LYS A 40 4.25 21.24 -10.72
CA LYS A 40 3.27 22.03 -11.46
C LYS A 40 3.89 22.83 -12.60
N SER A 41 5.04 23.45 -12.38
CA SER A 41 5.71 24.30 -13.40
C SER A 41 6.24 23.47 -14.57
N GLU A 42 6.68 22.25 -14.32
CA GLU A 42 7.21 21.35 -15.34
C GLU A 42 6.14 20.56 -16.09
N GLY A 43 4.91 20.49 -15.55
CA GLY A 43 3.75 19.90 -16.23
C GLY A 43 3.84 18.39 -16.42
N TYR A 44 4.23 17.66 -15.37
CA TYR A 44 4.29 16.19 -15.41
C TYR A 44 2.91 15.57 -15.60
N ASP A 45 2.88 14.45 -16.35
CA ASP A 45 1.67 13.67 -16.63
C ASP A 45 1.26 12.75 -15.47
N GLY A 46 2.13 12.53 -14.51
CA GLY A 46 1.89 11.70 -13.33
C GLY A 46 2.96 11.86 -12.26
N ILE A 47 2.62 11.46 -11.05
CA ILE A 47 3.52 11.42 -9.90
C ILE A 47 3.62 9.97 -9.44
N PHE A 48 4.83 9.45 -9.24
CA PHE A 48 5.07 8.18 -8.56
C PHE A 48 5.70 8.46 -7.19
N ALA A 49 4.99 8.16 -6.12
CA ALA A 49 5.37 8.50 -4.75
C ALA A 49 5.43 7.27 -3.82
N PRO A 50 6.45 6.41 -3.93
CA PRO A 50 6.59 5.19 -3.13
C PRO A 50 7.04 5.52 -1.69
N VAL A 51 6.17 6.13 -0.92
CA VAL A 51 6.42 6.64 0.44
C VAL A 51 5.49 6.00 1.47
N SER A 52 5.70 6.28 2.76
CA SER A 52 4.80 5.79 3.83
C SER A 52 3.41 6.41 3.74
N ILE A 53 2.42 5.76 4.35
CA ILE A 53 1.02 6.19 4.38
C ILE A 53 0.87 7.64 4.89
N GLU A 54 1.58 8.00 5.96
CA GLU A 54 1.53 9.34 6.54
C GLU A 54 2.05 10.39 5.55
N THR A 55 3.17 10.11 4.90
CA THR A 55 3.77 10.99 3.89
C THR A 55 2.89 11.05 2.64
N ALA A 56 2.31 9.93 2.24
CA ALA A 56 1.38 9.86 1.11
C ALA A 56 0.21 10.83 1.26
N ALA A 57 -0.46 10.82 2.41
CA ALA A 57 -1.59 11.71 2.67
C ALA A 57 -1.20 13.19 2.59
N MET A 58 0.00 13.55 3.04
CA MET A 58 0.51 14.93 2.93
C MET A 58 0.82 15.30 1.47
N ILE A 59 1.49 14.42 0.72
CA ILE A 59 1.80 14.64 -0.70
C ILE A 59 0.53 14.79 -1.52
N ILE A 60 -0.43 13.89 -1.37
CA ILE A 60 -1.72 13.94 -2.07
C ILE A 60 -2.44 15.26 -1.77
N SER A 61 -2.56 15.61 -0.49
CA SER A 61 -3.27 16.83 -0.07
C SER A 61 -2.60 18.07 -0.65
N GLN A 62 -1.27 18.20 -0.52
CA GLN A 62 -0.55 19.39 -1.01
C GLN A 62 -0.50 19.45 -2.54
N ALA A 63 -0.45 18.31 -3.24
CA ALA A 63 -0.54 18.27 -4.69
C ALA A 63 -1.90 18.82 -5.17
N ARG A 64 -3.00 18.37 -4.57
CA ARG A 64 -4.35 18.84 -4.93
C ARG A 64 -4.57 20.30 -4.55
N ASP A 65 -4.06 20.74 -3.39
CA ASP A 65 -4.09 22.17 -2.99
C ASP A 65 -3.29 23.06 -3.94
N ALA A 66 -2.20 22.57 -4.48
CA ALA A 66 -1.43 23.27 -5.53
C ALA A 66 -2.12 23.26 -6.90
N GLY A 67 -3.26 22.56 -7.04
CA GLY A 67 -3.99 22.42 -8.30
C GLY A 67 -3.36 21.45 -9.29
N ILE A 68 -2.57 20.48 -8.80
CA ILE A 68 -2.04 19.37 -9.59
C ILE A 68 -3.15 18.32 -9.70
N THR A 69 -3.54 17.97 -10.92
CA THR A 69 -4.65 17.05 -11.21
C THR A 69 -4.21 15.74 -11.87
N CYS A 70 -2.94 15.61 -12.20
CA CYS A 70 -2.44 14.35 -12.78
C CYS A 70 -2.57 13.19 -11.81
N PRO A 71 -2.58 11.93 -12.31
CA PRO A 71 -2.58 10.74 -11.48
C PRO A 71 -1.40 10.69 -10.51
N ILE A 72 -1.66 10.20 -9.30
CA ILE A 72 -0.62 9.91 -8.29
C ILE A 72 -0.60 8.41 -8.04
N MET A 73 0.56 7.80 -8.18
CA MET A 73 0.74 6.36 -8.14
C MET A 73 1.75 5.96 -7.07
N ALA A 74 1.60 4.76 -6.52
CA ALA A 74 2.56 4.16 -5.60
C ALA A 74 2.61 2.64 -5.70
N GLY A 75 3.34 2.01 -4.78
CA GLY A 75 3.37 0.58 -4.57
C GLY A 75 2.32 0.12 -3.56
N ASP A 76 2.46 -1.13 -3.17
CA ASP A 76 1.60 -1.88 -2.25
C ASP A 76 1.43 -1.24 -0.86
N THR A 77 2.38 -0.43 -0.44
CA THR A 77 2.31 0.30 0.85
C THR A 77 1.14 1.29 0.93
N TRP A 78 0.50 1.63 -0.20
CA TRP A 78 -0.67 2.52 -0.22
C TRP A 78 -2.00 1.79 -0.16
N ASP A 79 -1.99 0.48 -0.11
CA ASP A 79 -3.20 -0.32 0.06
C ASP A 79 -3.70 -0.29 1.51
N ASP A 80 -4.15 0.91 1.92
CA ASP A 80 -4.66 1.19 3.26
C ASP A 80 -5.74 2.28 3.20
N ILE A 81 -6.90 1.97 3.77
CA ILE A 81 -8.06 2.88 3.81
C ILE A 81 -7.75 4.23 4.48
N SER A 82 -6.76 4.27 5.38
CA SER A 82 -6.41 5.49 6.10
C SER A 82 -5.91 6.61 5.19
N ILE A 83 -5.38 6.31 3.99
CA ILE A 83 -5.02 7.33 3.01
C ILE A 83 -6.28 8.10 2.59
N ALA A 84 -7.33 7.39 2.17
CA ALA A 84 -8.60 8.01 1.78
C ALA A 84 -9.26 8.76 2.95
N GLN A 85 -9.21 8.20 4.16
CA GLN A 85 -9.75 8.85 5.36
C GLN A 85 -9.02 10.15 5.70
N ARG A 86 -7.69 10.23 5.49
CA ARG A 86 -6.88 11.42 5.78
C ARG A 86 -6.96 12.49 4.70
N THR A 87 -7.15 12.09 3.46
CA THR A 87 -7.16 13.00 2.30
C THR A 87 -8.56 13.45 1.89
N GLY A 88 -9.60 12.67 2.28
CA GLY A 88 -10.99 12.97 1.99
C GLY A 88 -11.25 13.14 0.49
N ASP A 89 -11.87 14.24 0.10
CA ASP A 89 -12.20 14.58 -1.29
C ASP A 89 -10.99 14.82 -2.21
N LYS A 90 -9.78 14.93 -1.64
CA LYS A 90 -8.53 15.04 -2.39
C LYS A 90 -7.99 13.69 -2.88
N ALA A 91 -8.53 12.55 -2.42
CA ALA A 91 -8.16 11.20 -2.87
C ALA A 91 -8.74 10.89 -4.27
N THR A 92 -8.40 11.71 -5.26
CA THR A 92 -8.83 11.53 -6.65
C THR A 92 -7.66 11.08 -7.52
N ASP A 93 -7.92 10.17 -8.47
CA ASP A 93 -6.92 9.63 -9.40
C ASP A 93 -5.67 9.09 -8.68
N ILE A 94 -5.90 8.33 -7.62
CA ILE A 94 -4.86 7.67 -6.84
C ILE A 94 -4.83 6.19 -7.24
N PHE A 95 -3.64 5.70 -7.58
CA PHE A 95 -3.41 4.32 -7.99
C PHE A 95 -2.27 3.71 -7.19
N PHE A 96 -2.36 2.44 -6.92
CA PHE A 96 -1.27 1.67 -6.32
C PHE A 96 -1.28 0.24 -6.86
N SER A 97 -0.13 -0.40 -6.82
CA SER A 97 -0.04 -1.83 -7.11
C SER A 97 -0.39 -2.63 -5.87
N ALA A 98 -1.14 -3.71 -6.05
CA ALA A 98 -1.47 -4.66 -5.00
C ALA A 98 -1.17 -6.08 -5.50
N PHE A 99 -0.90 -7.01 -4.59
CA PHE A 99 -0.66 -8.42 -4.91
C PHE A 99 -1.82 -9.33 -4.46
N PHE A 100 -2.88 -8.74 -3.92
CA PHE A 100 -4.13 -9.43 -3.59
C PHE A 100 -5.31 -8.50 -3.90
N ASP A 101 -6.32 -9.05 -4.52
CA ASP A 101 -7.58 -8.38 -4.80
C ASP A 101 -8.70 -9.08 -4.01
N ALA A 102 -9.28 -8.37 -3.04
CA ALA A 102 -10.36 -8.89 -2.20
C ALA A 102 -11.68 -9.08 -2.97
N ASP A 103 -11.82 -8.45 -4.14
CA ASP A 103 -12.99 -8.57 -5.01
C ASP A 103 -12.84 -9.68 -6.08
N ASP A 104 -11.65 -10.29 -6.19
CA ASP A 104 -11.44 -11.45 -7.08
C ASP A 104 -12.12 -12.68 -6.53
N THR A 105 -13.23 -13.05 -7.17
CA THR A 105 -14.02 -14.24 -6.85
C THR A 105 -13.63 -15.49 -7.65
N SER A 106 -12.61 -15.41 -8.49
CA SER A 106 -12.15 -16.53 -9.33
C SER A 106 -11.43 -17.61 -8.51
N ASN A 107 -10.86 -17.23 -7.35
CA ASN A 107 -10.18 -18.12 -6.43
C ASN A 107 -11.08 -18.43 -5.21
N GLU A 108 -11.58 -19.67 -5.12
CA GLU A 108 -12.45 -20.09 -4.02
C GLU A 108 -11.78 -19.96 -2.65
N ALA A 109 -10.50 -20.26 -2.51
CA ALA A 109 -9.77 -20.13 -1.26
C ALA A 109 -9.61 -18.66 -0.84
N GLY A 110 -9.30 -17.78 -1.80
CA GLY A 110 -9.24 -16.32 -1.59
C GLY A 110 -10.60 -15.76 -1.15
N LYS A 111 -11.68 -16.18 -1.83
CA LYS A 111 -13.04 -15.80 -1.44
C LYS A 111 -13.41 -16.27 -0.03
N ALA A 112 -13.12 -17.52 0.31
CA ALA A 112 -13.38 -18.07 1.65
C ALA A 112 -12.60 -17.31 2.73
N PHE A 113 -11.35 -16.92 2.46
CA PHE A 113 -10.55 -16.08 3.35
C PHE A 113 -11.21 -14.71 3.55
N VAL A 114 -11.60 -14.02 2.47
CA VAL A 114 -12.26 -12.71 2.52
C VAL A 114 -13.55 -12.76 3.33
N ASP A 115 -14.43 -13.71 3.04
CA ASP A 115 -15.70 -13.89 3.74
C ASP A 115 -15.48 -14.18 5.24
N GLY A 116 -14.53 -15.06 5.55
CA GLY A 116 -14.16 -15.39 6.92
C GLY A 116 -13.56 -14.21 7.69
N PHE A 117 -12.67 -13.45 7.06
CA PHE A 117 -12.07 -12.27 7.67
C PHE A 117 -13.11 -11.18 7.96
N LYS A 118 -13.99 -10.87 6.99
CA LYS A 118 -15.08 -9.89 7.17
C LYS A 118 -16.00 -10.30 8.33
N ALA A 119 -16.40 -11.57 8.37
CA ALA A 119 -17.23 -12.09 9.45
C ALA A 119 -16.54 -12.01 10.82
N TRP A 120 -15.23 -12.30 10.87
CA TRP A 120 -14.44 -12.23 12.10
C TRP A 120 -14.28 -10.79 12.59
N VAL A 121 -14.04 -9.82 11.69
CA VAL A 121 -13.95 -8.39 12.04
C VAL A 121 -15.31 -7.88 12.52
N ALA A 122 -16.38 -8.19 11.79
CA ALA A 122 -17.74 -7.72 12.10
C ALA A 122 -18.27 -8.22 13.46
N ALA A 123 -17.74 -9.33 13.98
CA ALA A 123 -18.16 -9.89 15.26
C ALA A 123 -17.67 -9.14 16.50
N ASP A 124 -16.78 -8.17 16.36
CA ASP A 124 -16.18 -7.46 17.50
C ASP A 124 -15.93 -5.98 17.18
N LYS A 125 -16.46 -5.09 18.03
CA LYS A 125 -16.35 -3.65 17.85
C LYS A 125 -14.90 -3.15 17.83
N THR A 126 -14.04 -3.70 18.68
CA THR A 126 -12.62 -3.32 18.73
C THR A 126 -11.91 -3.74 17.44
N ARG A 127 -12.27 -4.88 16.85
CA ARG A 127 -11.72 -5.30 15.55
C ARG A 127 -12.16 -4.36 14.44
N ILE A 128 -13.42 -3.92 14.42
CA ILE A 128 -13.91 -2.92 13.47
C ILE A 128 -13.14 -1.62 13.61
N GLU A 129 -12.96 -1.11 14.85
CA GLU A 129 -12.21 0.10 15.11
C GLU A 129 -10.76 0.00 14.63
N ASN A 130 -10.09 -1.12 14.91
CA ASN A 130 -8.72 -1.39 14.48
C ASN A 130 -8.59 -1.60 12.96
N ASN A 131 -9.67 -1.97 12.29
CA ASN A 131 -9.73 -2.18 10.83
C ASN A 131 -10.22 -0.92 10.08
N GLY A 132 -9.90 0.25 10.57
CA GLY A 132 -10.26 1.51 9.93
C GLY A 132 -11.75 1.88 10.02
N GLY A 133 -12.47 1.30 10.99
CA GLY A 133 -13.89 1.57 11.25
C GLY A 133 -14.86 0.78 10.39
N THR A 134 -14.41 -0.23 9.64
CA THR A 134 -15.24 -1.09 8.79
C THR A 134 -14.77 -2.54 8.79
N ALA A 135 -15.68 -3.47 8.55
CA ALA A 135 -15.35 -4.88 8.31
C ALA A 135 -14.93 -5.16 6.85
N ASP A 136 -15.16 -4.20 5.94
CA ASP A 136 -14.95 -4.40 4.50
C ASP A 136 -13.56 -4.00 4.01
N ALA A 137 -12.76 -3.31 4.83
CA ALA A 137 -11.39 -2.96 4.47
C ALA A 137 -10.48 -4.19 4.57
N ILE A 138 -10.02 -4.68 3.43
CA ILE A 138 -9.04 -5.76 3.33
C ILE A 138 -7.93 -5.26 2.41
N SER A 139 -6.74 -5.02 2.96
CA SER A 139 -5.57 -4.69 2.16
C SER A 139 -4.86 -5.95 1.67
N SER A 140 -4.02 -5.80 0.65
CA SER A 140 -3.23 -6.90 0.10
C SER A 140 -2.25 -7.54 1.11
N VAL A 141 -1.92 -6.84 2.20
CA VAL A 141 -1.07 -7.39 3.28
C VAL A 141 -1.85 -8.23 4.30
N THR A 142 -3.20 -8.11 4.33
CA THR A 142 -4.04 -8.89 5.25
C THR A 142 -3.86 -10.41 5.07
N PRO A 143 -3.95 -10.99 3.85
CA PRO A 143 -3.68 -12.40 3.64
C PRO A 143 -2.24 -12.81 3.95
N CYS A 144 -1.26 -11.91 3.81
CA CYS A 144 0.12 -12.22 4.17
C CYS A 144 0.29 -12.58 5.66
N GLY A 145 -0.46 -11.92 6.54
CA GLY A 145 -0.49 -12.26 7.96
C GLY A 145 -1.06 -13.65 8.21
N TYR A 146 -2.13 -14.00 7.51
CA TYR A 146 -2.72 -15.33 7.55
C TYR A 146 -1.75 -16.40 7.00
N ASP A 147 -1.14 -16.15 5.85
CA ASP A 147 -0.20 -17.07 5.21
C ASP A 147 1.04 -17.30 6.09
N ALA A 148 1.56 -16.25 6.71
CA ALA A 148 2.70 -16.36 7.63
C ALA A 148 2.35 -17.24 8.86
N TYR A 149 1.14 -17.09 9.40
CA TYR A 149 0.65 -17.94 10.47
C TYR A 149 0.52 -19.40 10.00
N MET A 150 -0.12 -19.62 8.85
CA MET A 150 -0.32 -20.97 8.32
C MET A 150 1.02 -21.65 7.96
N ALA A 151 1.98 -20.91 7.41
CA ALA A 151 3.32 -21.41 7.16
C ALA A 151 4.00 -21.89 8.46
N ALA A 152 3.87 -21.13 9.54
CA ALA A 152 4.39 -21.52 10.84
C ALA A 152 3.67 -22.78 11.39
N VAL A 153 2.35 -22.87 11.26
CA VAL A 153 1.57 -24.06 11.66
C VAL A 153 2.05 -25.29 10.91
N TYR A 154 2.13 -25.22 9.58
CA TYR A 154 2.56 -26.34 8.75
C TYR A 154 4.01 -26.77 9.06
N ALA A 155 4.90 -25.83 9.31
CA ALA A 155 6.28 -26.13 9.65
C ALA A 155 6.39 -26.81 11.04
N ILE A 156 5.60 -26.39 12.02
CA ILE A 156 5.52 -27.02 13.34
C ILE A 156 4.96 -28.44 13.23
N GLU A 157 3.90 -28.63 12.46
CA GLU A 157 3.30 -29.94 12.22
C GLU A 157 4.26 -30.89 11.50
N ALA A 158 4.94 -30.41 10.46
CA ALA A 158 5.94 -31.20 9.73
C ALA A 158 7.12 -31.61 10.62
N ALA A 159 7.61 -30.69 11.45
CA ALA A 159 8.68 -30.95 12.41
C ALA A 159 8.23 -31.86 13.57
N ASN A 160 6.94 -31.94 13.85
CA ASN A 160 6.39 -32.54 15.08
C ASN A 160 7.12 -32.02 16.33
N SER A 161 7.53 -30.77 16.35
CA SER A 161 8.34 -30.11 17.38
C SER A 161 8.02 -28.63 17.45
N THR A 162 8.16 -28.03 18.63
CA THR A 162 8.12 -26.57 18.84
C THR A 162 9.52 -25.96 19.00
N VAL A 163 10.57 -26.75 18.81
CA VAL A 163 11.96 -26.28 18.86
C VAL A 163 12.34 -25.64 17.54
N GLY A 164 12.84 -24.42 17.58
CA GLY A 164 13.12 -23.61 16.39
C GLY A 164 14.06 -24.27 15.38
N SER A 165 15.10 -24.99 15.85
CA SER A 165 16.02 -25.72 14.97
C SER A 165 15.34 -26.87 14.22
N ASP A 166 14.39 -27.56 14.87
CA ASP A 166 13.67 -28.67 14.25
C ASP A 166 12.68 -28.15 13.19
N ILE A 167 11.99 -27.03 13.50
CA ILE A 167 11.06 -26.35 12.58
C ILE A 167 11.80 -25.84 11.34
N GLN A 168 13.02 -25.31 11.52
CA GLN A 168 13.83 -24.81 10.39
C GLN A 168 14.31 -25.95 9.48
N ALA A 169 14.49 -27.15 10.02
CA ALA A 169 14.97 -28.32 9.29
C ALA A 169 13.86 -29.09 8.54
N ALA A 170 12.59 -28.85 8.89
CA ALA A 170 11.42 -29.49 8.30
C ALA A 170 10.94 -28.76 7.05
#